data_c51e9e69a144688856c4cbe3692d10b4
#
_entry.id   c51e9e69a144688856c4cbe3692d10b4
#
_cell.length_a   1.000
_cell.length_b   1.000
_cell.length_c   1.000
_cell.angle_alpha   90.00
_cell.angle_beta   90.00
_cell.angle_gamma   90.00
#
_symmetry.space_group_name_H-M   'P 1'
#
loop_
_entity.id
_entity.type
_entity.pdbx_description
1 polymer ?
#
loop_
_entity_poly.entity_id
_entity_poly.type
_entity_poly.pdbx_seq_one_letter_code
_entity_poly.pdbx_strand_id
1 'polypeptide(L)'
;MVCHALADGMLGAVALGDVGEHFPDTDPAFAGIGGLDLLGRVVAMVRGAGANPVSADLTIVAERPSIAPAREEMRRALGAALGVTSERVSVKATRPEGLGLTGDGVGCLALVVLARS
;
A
#
# COMPACT_ATOMS: atom_id res chain seq x y z
N MET A 1 1.79 2.06 -7.04
CA MET A 1 1.68 3.21 -6.11
C MET A 1 1.04 2.83 -4.78
N VAL A 2 -0.19 2.35 -4.80
CA VAL A 2 -0.91 1.98 -3.58
C VAL A 2 -0.20 0.86 -2.82
N CYS A 3 0.23 -0.17 -3.52
CA CYS A 3 0.93 -1.30 -2.91
C CYS A 3 2.28 -0.87 -2.31
N HIS A 4 2.99 0.04 -2.98
CA HIS A 4 4.24 0.57 -2.43
C HIS A 4 4.00 1.37 -1.16
N ALA A 5 2.96 2.20 -1.12
CA ALA A 5 2.63 2.98 0.07
C ALA A 5 2.28 2.08 1.25
N LEU A 6 1.49 1.04 1.02
CA LEU A 6 1.15 0.04 2.05
C LEU A 6 2.40 -0.71 2.52
N ALA A 7 3.23 -1.15 1.58
CA ALA A 7 4.45 -1.88 1.90
C ALA A 7 5.40 -1.03 2.75
N ASP A 8 5.61 0.23 2.36
CA ASP A 8 6.45 1.15 3.13
C ASP A 8 5.89 1.37 4.54
N GLY A 9 4.56 1.54 4.65
CA GLY A 9 3.92 1.72 5.95
C GLY A 9 4.13 0.52 6.87
N MET A 10 4.01 -0.68 6.34
CA MET A 10 4.23 -1.91 7.12
C MET A 10 5.69 -2.07 7.53
N LEU A 11 6.62 -1.86 6.60
CA LEU A 11 8.05 -1.95 6.91
C LEU A 11 8.44 -0.92 7.97
N GLY A 12 7.93 0.30 7.85
CA GLY A 12 8.18 1.35 8.83
C GLY A 12 7.64 1.00 10.22
N ALA A 13 6.46 0.39 10.29
CA ALA A 13 5.84 0.02 11.56
C ALA A 13 6.65 -1.02 12.35
N VAL A 14 7.41 -1.87 11.66
CA VAL A 14 8.29 -2.86 12.30
C VAL A 14 9.77 -2.47 12.21
N ALA A 15 10.05 -1.23 11.82
CA ALA A 15 11.39 -0.65 11.76
C ALA A 15 12.34 -1.42 10.82
N LEU A 16 11.82 -1.92 9.70
CA LEU A 16 12.60 -2.63 8.69
C LEU A 16 13.01 -1.75 7.50
N GLY A 17 12.84 -0.44 7.61
CA GLY A 17 13.23 0.47 6.54
C GLY A 17 12.14 0.69 5.52
N ASP A 18 12.47 0.63 4.24
CA ASP A 18 11.53 0.91 3.16
C ASP A 18 11.66 -0.10 2.02
N VAL A 19 10.75 0.02 1.05
CA VAL A 19 10.72 -0.86 -0.13
C VAL A 19 12.02 -0.77 -0.92
N GLY A 20 12.59 0.43 -1.08
CA GLY A 20 13.80 0.63 -1.86
C GLY A 20 15.01 -0.12 -1.30
N GLU A 21 15.10 -0.29 0.01
CA GLU A 21 16.17 -1.05 0.64
C GLU A 21 16.09 -2.54 0.32
N HIS A 22 14.88 -3.10 0.36
CA HIS A 22 14.67 -4.54 0.22
C HIS A 22 14.46 -5.00 -1.21
N PHE A 23 13.91 -4.14 -2.04
CA PHE A 23 13.55 -4.44 -3.43
C PHE A 23 14.05 -3.34 -4.36
N PRO A 24 15.38 -3.11 -4.42
CA PRO A 24 15.91 -2.05 -5.28
C PRO A 24 15.59 -2.35 -6.74
N ASP A 25 15.15 -1.34 -7.48
CA ASP A 25 14.79 -1.46 -8.89
C ASP A 25 16.02 -1.69 -9.78
N THR A 26 17.21 -1.48 -9.24
CA THR A 26 18.48 -1.79 -9.90
C THR A 26 18.80 -3.27 -9.91
N ASP A 27 18.13 -4.08 -9.07
CA ASP A 27 18.34 -5.53 -8.99
C ASP A 27 17.44 -6.22 -10.03
N PRO A 28 18.02 -6.97 -11.00
CA PRO A 28 17.21 -7.68 -12.00
C PRO A 28 16.19 -8.66 -11.39
N ALA A 29 16.44 -9.16 -10.18
CA ALA A 29 15.52 -10.07 -9.50
C ALA A 29 14.16 -9.42 -9.23
N PHE A 30 14.11 -8.09 -9.12
CA PHE A 30 12.89 -7.35 -8.81
C PHE A 30 12.39 -6.50 -9.98
N ALA A 31 13.04 -6.59 -11.12
CA ALA A 31 12.62 -5.86 -12.30
C ALA A 31 11.22 -6.35 -12.72
N GLY A 32 10.30 -5.42 -12.88
CA GLY A 32 8.95 -5.75 -13.31
C GLY A 32 8.07 -6.45 -12.28
N ILE A 33 8.49 -6.49 -11.01
CA ILE A 33 7.66 -7.09 -9.95
C ILE A 33 6.33 -6.34 -9.84
N GLY A 34 5.22 -7.06 -9.85
CA GLY A 34 3.90 -6.47 -9.70
C GLY A 34 3.66 -5.96 -8.29
N GLY A 35 2.81 -4.93 -8.16
CA GLY A 35 2.53 -4.32 -6.86
C GLY A 35 1.97 -5.29 -5.83
N LEU A 36 1.03 -6.14 -6.23
CA LEU A 36 0.44 -7.14 -5.32
C LEU A 36 1.44 -8.21 -4.90
N ASP A 37 2.33 -8.61 -5.80
CA ASP A 37 3.39 -9.57 -5.46
C ASP A 37 4.37 -8.94 -4.46
N LEU A 38 4.78 -7.70 -4.70
CA LEU A 38 5.62 -6.94 -3.77
C LEU A 38 4.97 -6.87 -2.40
N LEU A 39 3.68 -6.52 -2.36
CA LEU A 39 2.94 -6.39 -1.11
C LEU A 39 2.90 -7.71 -0.35
N GLY A 40 2.65 -8.82 -1.04
CA GLY A 40 2.65 -10.15 -0.43
C GLY A 40 4.01 -10.52 0.17
N ARG A 41 5.10 -10.17 -0.50
CA ARG A 41 6.46 -10.40 0.02
C ARG A 41 6.73 -9.58 1.26
N VAL A 42 6.28 -8.34 1.31
CA VAL A 42 6.44 -7.49 2.48
C VAL A 42 5.60 -8.01 3.65
N VAL A 43 4.39 -8.50 3.39
CA VAL A 43 3.56 -9.13 4.43
C VAL A 43 4.31 -10.31 5.05
N ALA A 44 4.97 -11.14 4.25
CA ALA A 44 5.76 -12.26 4.76
C ALA A 44 6.92 -11.78 5.65
N MET A 45 7.59 -10.70 5.25
CA MET A 45 8.66 -10.10 6.05
C MET A 45 8.15 -9.58 7.40
N VAL A 46 7.01 -8.91 7.37
CA VAL A 46 6.39 -8.35 8.58
C VAL A 46 5.98 -9.48 9.54
N ARG A 47 5.42 -10.55 9.01
CA ARG A 47 5.08 -11.74 9.81
C ARG A 47 6.32 -12.39 10.41
N GLY A 48 7.40 -12.46 9.63
CA GLY A 48 8.68 -12.94 10.14
C GLY A 48 9.25 -12.07 11.25
N ALA A 49 8.89 -10.79 11.30
CA ALA A 49 9.26 -9.87 12.36
C ALA A 49 8.29 -9.90 13.56
N GLY A 50 7.30 -10.76 13.55
CA GLY A 50 6.38 -10.95 14.67
C GLY A 50 5.15 -10.06 14.67
N ALA A 51 4.74 -9.56 13.52
CA ALA A 51 3.54 -8.73 13.40
C ALA A 51 2.65 -9.21 12.27
N ASN A 52 1.37 -8.87 12.33
CA ASN A 52 0.39 -9.23 11.32
C ASN A 52 -0.46 -8.02 10.94
N PRO A 53 -0.78 -7.86 9.66
CA PRO A 53 -1.71 -6.79 9.25
C PRO A 53 -3.08 -6.99 9.88
N VAL A 54 -3.68 -5.90 10.35
CA VAL A 54 -5.03 -5.87 10.92
C VAL A 54 -5.97 -5.10 10.02
N SER A 55 -5.57 -3.92 9.60
CA SER A 55 -6.39 -3.07 8.75
C SER A 55 -5.53 -2.10 7.96
N ALA A 56 -6.09 -1.56 6.91
CA ALA A 56 -5.43 -0.56 6.08
C ALA A 56 -6.41 0.53 5.69
N ASP A 57 -5.95 1.76 5.70
CA ASP A 57 -6.71 2.92 5.25
C ASP A 57 -5.87 3.66 4.23
N LEU A 58 -6.40 3.77 3.02
CA LEU A 58 -5.72 4.41 1.90
C LEU A 58 -6.45 5.68 1.51
N THR A 59 -5.70 6.73 1.31
CA THR A 59 -6.22 7.99 0.75
C THR A 59 -5.45 8.28 -0.54
N ILE A 60 -6.17 8.25 -1.66
CA ILE A 60 -5.60 8.58 -2.96
C ILE A 60 -5.85 10.06 -3.22
N VAL A 61 -4.79 10.81 -3.44
CA VAL A 61 -4.84 12.26 -3.67
C VAL A 61 -4.64 12.50 -5.16
N ALA A 62 -5.68 12.96 -5.84
CA ALA A 62 -5.63 13.21 -7.28
C ALA A 62 -6.72 14.16 -7.69
N GLU A 63 -6.43 15.05 -8.65
CA GLU A 63 -7.46 15.89 -9.26
C GLU A 63 -8.45 15.04 -10.06
N ARG A 64 -7.97 13.99 -10.68
CA ARG A 64 -8.74 12.98 -11.43
C ARG A 64 -7.80 11.82 -11.78
N PRO A 65 -8.29 10.64 -12.20
CA PRO A 65 -9.69 10.27 -12.39
C PRO A 65 -10.38 9.85 -11.09
N SER A 66 -11.67 9.55 -11.17
CA SER A 66 -12.42 8.97 -10.06
C SER A 66 -12.00 7.51 -9.85
N ILE A 67 -11.84 7.09 -8.60
CA ILE A 67 -11.54 5.69 -8.26
C ILE A 67 -12.81 4.88 -7.96
N ALA A 68 -13.97 5.53 -7.87
CA ALA A 68 -15.20 4.89 -7.43
C ALA A 68 -15.53 3.58 -8.18
N PRO A 69 -15.35 3.49 -9.51
CA PRO A 69 -15.66 2.24 -10.22
C PRO A 69 -14.77 1.07 -9.84
N ALA A 70 -13.55 1.33 -9.38
CA ALA A 70 -12.57 0.29 -9.06
C ALA A 70 -12.40 0.05 -7.55
N ARG A 71 -13.10 0.81 -6.71
CA ARG A 71 -12.89 0.79 -5.25
C ARG A 71 -13.05 -0.59 -4.64
N GLU A 72 -14.15 -1.27 -4.95
CA GLU A 72 -14.42 -2.58 -4.37
C GLU A 72 -13.42 -3.64 -4.81
N GLU A 73 -13.04 -3.62 -6.08
CA GLU A 73 -12.04 -4.53 -6.59
C GLU A 73 -10.68 -4.29 -5.92
N MET A 74 -10.31 -3.04 -5.73
CA MET A 74 -9.08 -2.68 -5.00
C MET A 74 -9.12 -3.19 -3.57
N ARG A 75 -10.22 -3.00 -2.87
CA ARG A 75 -10.36 -3.46 -1.48
C ARG A 75 -10.19 -4.97 -1.38
N ARG A 76 -10.78 -5.72 -2.29
CA ARG A 76 -10.66 -7.18 -2.31
C ARG A 76 -9.24 -7.64 -2.61
N ALA A 77 -8.62 -7.06 -3.62
CA ALA A 77 -7.26 -7.42 -4.01
C ALA A 77 -6.25 -7.12 -2.90
N LEU A 78 -6.36 -5.94 -2.31
CA LEU A 78 -5.47 -5.53 -1.22
C LEU A 78 -5.71 -6.36 0.03
N GLY A 79 -6.97 -6.63 0.36
CA GLY A 79 -7.31 -7.49 1.50
C GLY A 79 -6.73 -8.88 1.35
N ALA A 80 -6.83 -9.47 0.15
CA ALA A 80 -6.25 -10.78 -0.13
C ALA A 80 -4.73 -10.77 0.05
N ALA A 81 -4.06 -9.74 -0.44
CA ALA A 81 -2.60 -9.62 -0.32
C ALA A 81 -2.16 -9.43 1.14
N LEU A 82 -2.93 -8.67 1.92
CA LEU A 82 -2.67 -8.42 3.34
C LEU A 82 -3.08 -9.59 4.24
N GLY A 83 -3.92 -10.47 3.75
CA GLY A 83 -4.48 -11.56 4.55
C GLY A 83 -5.59 -11.11 5.49
N VAL A 84 -6.34 -10.08 5.11
CA VAL A 84 -7.49 -9.56 5.87
C VAL A 84 -8.73 -9.52 4.98
N THR A 85 -9.91 -9.43 5.59
CA THR A 85 -11.13 -9.27 4.81
C THR A 85 -11.20 -7.88 4.19
N SER A 86 -11.95 -7.72 3.10
CA SER A 86 -12.11 -6.42 2.46
C SER A 86 -12.75 -5.38 3.37
N GLU A 87 -13.49 -5.81 4.40
CA GLU A 87 -14.09 -4.91 5.39
C GLU A 87 -13.04 -4.17 6.22
N ARG A 88 -11.81 -4.68 6.25
CA ARG A 88 -10.70 -4.07 6.99
C ARG A 88 -9.80 -3.21 6.10
N VAL A 89 -10.20 -3.01 4.86
CA VAL A 89 -9.47 -2.18 3.90
C VAL A 89 -10.37 -1.04 3.46
N SER A 90 -9.95 0.19 3.73
CA SER A 90 -10.65 1.40 3.29
C SER A 90 -9.85 2.05 2.17
N VAL A 91 -10.54 2.44 1.11
CA VAL A 91 -9.94 3.18 -0.01
C VAL A 91 -10.77 4.43 -0.23
N LYS A 92 -10.14 5.58 -0.02
CA LYS A 92 -10.75 6.89 -0.17
C LYS A 92 -10.03 7.68 -1.23
N ALA A 93 -10.72 8.62 -1.82
CA ALA A 93 -10.13 9.57 -2.74
C ALA A 93 -10.39 10.99 -2.26
N THR A 94 -9.41 11.85 -2.40
CA THR A 94 -9.56 13.26 -2.13
C THR A 94 -8.92 14.06 -3.25
N ARG A 95 -9.43 15.25 -3.48
CA ARG A 95 -8.89 16.17 -4.48
C ARG A 95 -8.07 17.24 -3.78
N PRO A 96 -6.90 17.60 -4.32
CA PRO A 96 -6.10 18.69 -3.73
C PRO A 96 -6.73 20.08 -3.94
N GLU A 97 -7.86 20.17 -4.63
CA GLU A 97 -8.63 21.41 -4.83
C GLU A 97 -7.79 22.55 -5.44
N GLY A 98 -6.94 22.20 -6.41
CA GLY A 98 -6.09 23.19 -7.09
C GLY A 98 -4.92 23.71 -6.29
N LEU A 99 -4.62 23.10 -5.14
CA LEU A 99 -3.49 23.51 -4.30
C LEU A 99 -2.13 23.08 -4.84
N GLY A 100 -2.12 22.32 -5.94
CA GLY A 100 -0.88 21.93 -6.59
C GLY A 100 -0.08 20.86 -5.84
N LEU A 101 -0.70 20.16 -4.89
CA LEU A 101 -0.02 19.16 -4.06
C LEU A 101 0.53 17.99 -4.87
N THR A 102 -0.16 17.61 -5.96
CA THR A 102 0.27 16.50 -6.81
C THR A 102 0.54 16.94 -8.25
N GLY A 103 0.27 18.22 -8.59
CA GLY A 103 0.30 18.69 -9.98
C GLY A 103 -0.68 17.87 -10.81
N ASP A 104 -0.19 17.30 -11.90
CA ASP A 104 -0.97 16.38 -12.74
C ASP A 104 -0.83 14.93 -12.29
N GLY A 105 -0.10 14.69 -11.21
CA GLY A 105 0.17 13.36 -10.70
C GLY A 105 -0.84 12.89 -9.68
N VAL A 106 -0.51 11.75 -9.07
CA VAL A 106 -1.34 11.09 -8.06
C VAL A 106 -0.47 10.81 -6.84
N GLY A 107 -0.99 11.14 -5.67
CA GLY A 107 -0.35 10.79 -4.40
C GLY A 107 -1.17 9.73 -3.67
N CYS A 108 -0.54 9.07 -2.71
CA CYS A 108 -1.22 8.09 -1.87
C CYS A 108 -0.67 8.16 -0.47
N LEU A 109 -1.59 8.23 0.51
CA LEU A 109 -1.26 8.08 1.91
C LEU A 109 -1.83 6.77 2.39
N ALA A 110 -1.02 5.97 3.05
CA ALA A 110 -1.44 4.68 3.59
C ALA A 110 -1.21 4.66 5.09
N LEU A 111 -2.24 4.24 5.82
CA LEU A 111 -2.16 3.96 7.25
C LEU A 111 -2.45 2.49 7.44
N VAL A 112 -1.50 1.75 7.98
CA VAL A 112 -1.64 0.32 8.22
C VAL A 112 -1.55 0.06 9.70
N VAL A 113 -2.48 -0.73 10.21
CA VAL A 113 -2.43 -1.18 11.60
C VAL A 113 -1.92 -2.60 11.63
N LEU A 114 -0.88 -2.83 12.41
CA LEU A 114 -0.31 -4.14 12.63
C LEU A 114 -0.52 -4.54 14.09
N ALA A 115 -0.68 -5.84 14.32
CA ALA A 115 -0.71 -6.38 15.67
C ALA A 115 0.48 -7.30 15.86
N ARG A 116 1.11 -7.26 17.02
CA ARG A 116 2.15 -8.22 17.37
C ARG A 116 1.56 -9.58 17.64
N SER A 117 2.22 -10.58 17.14
CA SER A 117 1.83 -11.96 17.39
C SER A 117 2.58 -12.58 18.57
#